data_30b2f12f39d2235dbded920bee0d14ce
#
_entry.id   30b2f12f39d2235dbded920bee0d14ce
#
_cell.length_a   1.000
_cell.length_b   1.000
_cell.length_c   1.000
_cell.angle_alpha   90.00
_cell.angle_beta   90.00
_cell.angle_gamma   90.00
#
_symmetry.space_group_name_H-M   'P 1'
#
loop_
_entity.id
_entity.type
_entity.pdbx_description
1 polymer ?
#
loop_
_entity_poly.entity_id
_entity_poly.type
_entity_poly.pdbx_seq_one_letter_code
_entity_poly.pdbx_strand_id
1 'polypeptide(L)'
;MNNIIELKNIVKNYHKKKKIRVLNRVKFSFKAGKIYSLMGPSGSGKSTLLNLLSLIDIPTSGTIKILNNSIDFSLKSQNDKLRAKKIGIIYQDNNLLNDFTVIENVYLARLCLEENKEKAILDAKKLIKKLGLSNRENHLSSELSGGEMQRVAIARALINSPDIILADEPTGSLDIKNAKEVFKILLKLKNKNRLIIFATHNRFFANMADCKIELISGKIKKSTNAKIK
;
A
#
# COMPACT_ATOMS: atom_id res chain seq x y z
N MET A 1 14.93 -16.03 -3.76
CA MET A 1 13.92 -14.96 -3.74
C MET A 1 14.65 -13.65 -3.59
N ASN A 2 14.43 -12.71 -4.52
CA ASN A 2 15.14 -11.42 -4.52
C ASN A 2 14.47 -10.44 -3.54
N ASN A 3 15.29 -9.61 -2.89
CA ASN A 3 14.80 -8.51 -2.10
C ASN A 3 14.20 -7.45 -3.03
N ILE A 4 12.96 -7.02 -2.75
CA ILE A 4 12.30 -5.92 -3.48
C ILE A 4 12.53 -4.59 -2.79
N ILE A 5 12.51 -4.57 -1.46
CA ILE A 5 12.81 -3.38 -0.66
C ILE A 5 13.86 -3.74 0.38
N GLU A 6 14.88 -2.90 0.51
CA GLU A 6 15.88 -2.98 1.57
C GLU A 6 15.95 -1.66 2.34
N LEU A 7 15.89 -1.78 3.66
CA LEU A 7 15.99 -0.67 4.60
C LEU A 7 17.31 -0.78 5.36
N LYS A 8 18.12 0.28 5.36
CA LYS A 8 19.38 0.34 6.12
C LYS A 8 19.37 1.55 7.05
N ASN A 9 19.29 1.28 8.36
CA ASN A 9 19.35 2.28 9.42
C ASN A 9 18.35 3.45 9.28
N ILE A 10 17.12 3.18 8.84
CA ILE A 10 16.11 4.21 8.62
C ILE A 10 15.74 4.88 9.94
N VAL A 11 15.89 6.19 9.96
CA VAL A 11 15.43 7.08 11.03
C VAL A 11 14.41 8.05 10.45
N LYS A 12 13.32 8.29 11.16
CA LYS A 12 12.37 9.35 10.86
C LYS A 12 12.07 10.15 12.10
N ASN A 13 12.35 11.44 12.03
CA ASN A 13 11.96 12.42 13.04
C ASN A 13 10.98 13.41 12.44
N TYR A 14 9.99 13.82 13.22
CA TYR A 14 9.15 14.97 12.91
C TYR A 14 9.51 16.11 13.87
N HIS A 15 9.54 17.32 13.32
CA HIS A 15 9.77 18.53 14.06
C HIS A 15 8.44 19.30 14.18
N LYS A 16 7.78 19.18 15.34
CA LYS A 16 6.69 20.07 15.75
C LYS A 16 7.23 20.99 16.84
N LYS A 17 6.57 21.14 17.98
CA LYS A 17 7.11 21.87 19.14
C LYS A 17 8.31 21.16 19.80
N LYS A 18 8.37 19.82 19.70
CA LYS A 18 9.51 18.99 20.13
C LYS A 18 9.88 18.02 19.02
N LYS A 19 11.15 17.61 18.95
CA LYS A 19 11.64 16.57 18.04
C LYS A 19 11.10 15.22 18.48
N ILE A 20 10.24 14.61 17.67
CA ILE A 20 9.65 13.30 17.93
C ILE A 20 10.30 12.29 16.98
N ARG A 21 11.02 11.31 17.54
CA ARG A 21 11.58 10.20 16.74
C ARG A 21 10.53 9.12 16.60
N VAL A 22 10.03 8.92 15.38
CA VAL A 22 9.00 7.93 15.07
C VAL A 22 9.60 6.61 14.60
N LEU A 23 10.67 6.65 13.80
CA LEU A 23 11.42 5.45 13.41
C LEU A 23 12.87 5.57 13.87
N ASN A 24 13.42 4.47 14.38
CA ASN A 24 14.71 4.45 15.03
C ASN A 24 15.61 3.33 14.49
N ARG A 25 16.45 3.65 13.49
CA ARG A 25 17.44 2.77 12.86
C ARG A 25 16.84 1.45 12.38
N VAL A 26 15.69 1.52 11.70
CA VAL A 26 15.03 0.34 11.14
C VAL A 26 15.91 -0.29 10.07
N LYS A 27 16.14 -1.60 10.19
CA LYS A 27 16.81 -2.45 9.20
C LYS A 27 15.91 -3.60 8.87
N PHE A 28 15.58 -3.79 7.61
CA PHE A 28 14.77 -4.91 7.16
C PHE A 28 14.84 -5.09 5.65
N SER A 29 14.62 -6.33 5.18
CA SER A 29 14.53 -6.63 3.74
C SER A 29 13.25 -7.37 3.44
N PHE A 30 12.45 -6.82 2.51
CA PHE A 30 11.21 -7.42 2.04
C PHE A 30 11.45 -8.17 0.74
N LYS A 31 10.95 -9.41 0.66
CA LYS A 31 11.16 -10.32 -0.47
C LYS A 31 9.97 -10.34 -1.42
N ALA A 32 10.24 -10.56 -2.71
CA ALA A 32 9.23 -10.85 -3.71
C ALA A 32 8.39 -12.08 -3.35
N GLY A 33 7.15 -12.11 -3.84
CA GLY A 33 6.25 -13.25 -3.66
C GLY A 33 5.74 -13.46 -2.25
N LYS A 34 5.92 -12.49 -1.36
CA LYS A 34 5.51 -12.57 0.05
C LYS A 34 4.50 -11.48 0.41
N ILE A 35 3.63 -11.85 1.33
CA ILE A 35 2.71 -10.95 2.03
C ILE A 35 3.26 -10.73 3.44
N TYR A 36 3.46 -9.48 3.82
CA TYR A 36 3.89 -9.06 5.15
C TYR A 36 2.77 -8.33 5.87
N SER A 37 2.48 -8.73 7.10
CA SER A 37 1.69 -7.92 8.02
C SER A 37 2.61 -7.10 8.92
N LEU A 38 2.33 -5.81 9.04
CA LEU A 38 3.01 -4.87 9.92
C LEU A 38 2.10 -4.58 11.11
N MET A 39 2.46 -5.10 12.26
CA MET A 39 1.71 -4.96 13.51
C MET A 39 2.41 -4.03 14.48
N GLY A 40 1.67 -3.54 15.46
CA GLY A 40 2.18 -2.71 16.55
C GLY A 40 1.09 -1.78 17.09
N PRO A 41 1.28 -1.22 18.30
CA PRO A 41 0.32 -0.29 18.89
C PRO A 41 0.15 0.97 18.04
N SER A 42 -0.89 1.75 18.32
CA SER A 42 -1.05 3.08 17.73
C SER A 42 0.19 3.94 18.04
N GLY A 43 0.63 4.76 17.09
CA GLY A 43 1.84 5.59 17.24
C GLY A 43 3.18 4.84 17.14
N SER A 44 3.20 3.52 16.89
CA SER A 44 4.46 2.77 16.76
C SER A 44 5.28 3.10 15.50
N GLY A 45 4.68 3.81 14.51
CA GLY A 45 5.33 4.24 13.27
C GLY A 45 4.96 3.43 12.03
N LYS A 46 3.88 2.63 12.05
CA LYS A 46 3.44 1.79 10.91
C LYS A 46 3.15 2.62 9.66
N SER A 47 2.24 3.59 9.75
CA SER A 47 1.89 4.49 8.64
C SER A 47 3.09 5.30 8.18
N THR A 48 3.95 5.76 9.12
CA THR A 48 5.20 6.44 8.77
C THR A 48 6.12 5.53 7.95
N LEU A 49 6.26 4.26 8.35
CA LEU A 49 7.07 3.31 7.59
C LEU A 49 6.47 3.09 6.20
N LEU A 50 5.15 2.89 6.08
CA LEU A 50 4.48 2.75 4.78
C LEU A 50 4.65 4.00 3.90
N ASN A 51 4.57 5.21 4.47
CA ASN A 51 4.78 6.46 3.73
C ASN A 51 6.22 6.60 3.20
N LEU A 52 7.22 6.12 3.93
CA LEU A 52 8.59 6.07 3.44
C LEU A 52 8.75 5.03 2.32
N LEU A 53 8.14 3.85 2.47
CA LEU A 53 8.18 2.78 1.45
C LEU A 53 7.42 3.18 0.19
N SER A 54 6.41 4.04 0.30
CA SER A 54 5.65 4.57 -0.84
C SER A 54 6.30 5.80 -1.49
N LEU A 55 7.43 6.27 -0.99
CA LEU A 55 8.14 7.46 -1.48
C LEU A 55 7.30 8.75 -1.36
N ILE A 56 6.33 8.80 -0.46
CA ILE A 56 5.54 10.00 -0.13
C ILE A 56 6.29 10.85 0.89
N ASP A 57 7.00 10.20 1.82
CA ASP A 57 7.77 10.86 2.85
C ASP A 57 9.26 10.52 2.71
N ILE A 58 10.13 11.35 3.30
CA ILE A 58 11.58 11.27 3.20
C ILE A 58 12.15 10.84 4.56
N PRO A 59 13.03 9.85 4.66
CA PRO A 59 13.69 9.52 5.91
C PRO A 59 14.62 10.66 6.38
N THR A 60 14.74 10.84 7.68
CA THR A 60 15.69 11.80 8.26
C THR A 60 17.14 11.32 8.04
N SER A 61 17.35 10.00 8.08
CA SER A 61 18.63 9.37 7.72
C SER A 61 18.44 7.89 7.41
N GLY A 62 19.45 7.25 6.87
CA GLY A 62 19.42 5.88 6.38
C GLY A 62 19.17 5.81 4.89
N THR A 63 19.16 4.60 4.32
CA THR A 63 18.97 4.38 2.89
C THR A 63 17.88 3.38 2.61
N ILE A 64 17.11 3.64 1.55
CA ILE A 64 16.08 2.74 1.02
C ILE A 64 16.52 2.30 -0.38
N LYS A 65 16.47 0.99 -0.64
CA LYS A 65 16.58 0.45 -2.00
C LYS A 65 15.24 -0.16 -2.39
N ILE A 66 14.79 0.12 -3.60
CA ILE A 66 13.58 -0.46 -4.21
C ILE A 66 13.96 -1.06 -5.55
N LEU A 67 13.63 -2.34 -5.78
CA LEU A 67 13.95 -3.07 -7.01
C LEU A 67 15.45 -2.95 -7.38
N ASN A 68 16.32 -3.13 -6.40
CA ASN A 68 17.80 -3.02 -6.47
C ASN A 68 18.35 -1.58 -6.69
N ASN A 69 17.48 -0.57 -6.89
CA ASN A 69 17.91 0.81 -7.05
C ASN A 69 17.90 1.55 -5.71
N SER A 70 19.00 2.24 -5.40
CA SER A 70 19.06 3.14 -4.23
C SER A 70 18.21 4.37 -4.52
N ILE A 71 17.34 4.73 -3.56
CA ILE A 71 16.46 5.89 -3.71
C ILE A 71 17.22 7.16 -3.33
N ASP A 72 17.33 8.07 -4.28
CA ASP A 72 17.78 9.44 -4.05
C ASP A 72 16.54 10.35 -3.91
N PHE A 73 16.26 10.80 -2.69
CA PHE A 73 15.09 11.62 -2.39
C PHE A 73 15.19 13.06 -2.94
N SER A 74 16.33 13.50 -3.45
CA SER A 74 16.46 14.76 -4.16
C SER A 74 15.80 14.73 -5.56
N LEU A 75 15.70 13.54 -6.16
CA LEU A 75 15.19 13.31 -7.52
C LEU A 75 13.66 13.10 -7.50
N LYS A 76 12.90 14.11 -7.08
CA LYS A 76 11.44 14.03 -6.88
C LYS A 76 10.70 13.43 -8.08
N SER A 77 10.93 13.97 -9.29
CA SER A 77 10.24 13.52 -10.52
C SER A 77 10.51 12.05 -10.84
N GLN A 78 11.72 11.54 -10.60
CA GLN A 78 12.04 10.14 -10.81
C GLN A 78 11.35 9.25 -9.77
N ASN A 79 11.32 9.68 -8.51
CA ASN A 79 10.63 8.99 -7.44
C ASN A 79 9.12 8.95 -7.66
N ASP A 80 8.52 10.04 -8.19
CA ASP A 80 7.10 10.09 -8.55
C ASP A 80 6.77 9.11 -9.67
N LYS A 81 7.60 9.04 -10.72
CA LYS A 81 7.46 8.06 -11.80
C LYS A 81 7.62 6.63 -11.30
N LEU A 82 8.60 6.38 -10.43
CA LEU A 82 8.82 5.07 -9.81
C LEU A 82 7.59 4.66 -8.97
N ARG A 83 7.07 5.58 -8.14
CA ARG A 83 5.86 5.37 -7.34
C ARG A 83 4.68 5.02 -8.24
N ALA A 84 4.38 5.86 -9.24
CA ALA A 84 3.25 5.67 -10.14
C ALA A 84 3.33 4.32 -10.88
N LYS A 85 4.52 3.88 -11.28
CA LYS A 85 4.72 2.66 -12.06
C LYS A 85 4.80 1.39 -11.21
N LYS A 86 5.36 1.47 -9.99
CA LYS A 86 5.80 0.29 -9.24
C LYS A 86 5.11 0.09 -7.90
N ILE A 87 4.42 1.10 -7.38
CA ILE A 87 3.85 1.07 -6.03
C ILE A 87 2.36 1.38 -6.09
N GLY A 88 1.53 0.44 -5.65
CA GLY A 88 0.10 0.67 -5.39
C GLY A 88 -0.12 0.94 -3.91
N ILE A 89 -0.89 1.97 -3.59
CA ILE A 89 -1.15 2.37 -2.21
C ILE A 89 -2.65 2.27 -1.95
N ILE A 90 -3.02 1.63 -0.84
CA ILE A 90 -4.38 1.48 -0.35
C ILE A 90 -4.42 2.09 1.05
N TYR A 91 -5.23 3.13 1.23
CA TYR A 91 -5.39 3.84 2.50
C TYR A 91 -6.58 3.31 3.29
N GLN A 92 -6.58 3.57 4.59
CA GLN A 92 -7.68 3.26 5.48
C GLN A 92 -8.96 4.03 5.09
N ASP A 93 -8.84 5.32 4.84
CA ASP A 93 -9.95 6.21 4.49
C ASP A 93 -10.21 6.28 2.97
N ASN A 94 -9.72 5.27 2.22
CA ASN A 94 -9.84 5.11 0.76
C ASN A 94 -9.27 6.28 -0.06
N ASN A 95 -9.33 7.53 0.41
CA ASN A 95 -8.87 8.76 -0.25
C ASN A 95 -9.36 8.83 -1.72
N LEU A 96 -10.63 8.51 -1.95
CA LEU A 96 -11.25 8.69 -3.25
C LEU A 96 -11.58 10.17 -3.48
N LEU A 97 -11.57 10.56 -4.74
CA LEU A 97 -12.02 11.88 -5.17
C LEU A 97 -13.56 11.85 -5.20
N ASN A 98 -14.18 12.57 -4.29
CA ASN A 98 -15.65 12.49 -4.06
C ASN A 98 -16.47 12.99 -5.24
N ASP A 99 -15.97 13.99 -5.97
CA ASP A 99 -16.64 14.59 -7.13
C ASP A 99 -16.39 13.82 -8.44
N PHE A 100 -15.67 12.70 -8.35
CA PHE A 100 -15.34 11.85 -9.48
C PHE A 100 -16.05 10.51 -9.39
N THR A 101 -16.42 10.00 -10.55
CA THR A 101 -17.01 8.68 -10.68
C THR A 101 -16.01 7.57 -10.32
N VAL A 102 -16.50 6.36 -10.12
CA VAL A 102 -15.69 5.17 -9.88
C VAL A 102 -14.63 4.99 -10.98
N ILE A 103 -15.06 5.09 -12.24
CA ILE A 103 -14.14 4.90 -13.39
C ILE A 103 -13.07 5.99 -13.42
N GLU A 104 -13.44 7.24 -13.13
CA GLU A 104 -12.51 8.37 -13.08
C GLU A 104 -11.48 8.20 -11.99
N ASN A 105 -11.88 7.82 -10.78
CA ASN A 105 -10.96 7.52 -9.68
C ASN A 105 -9.91 6.47 -10.05
N VAL A 106 -10.23 5.54 -10.95
CA VAL A 106 -9.33 4.47 -11.37
C VAL A 106 -8.46 4.91 -12.55
N TYR A 107 -9.04 5.44 -13.65
CA TYR A 107 -8.25 5.74 -14.84
C TYR A 107 -7.31 6.94 -14.64
N LEU A 108 -7.65 7.92 -13.79
CA LEU A 108 -6.78 9.05 -13.51
C LEU A 108 -5.39 8.61 -13.00
N ALA A 109 -5.34 7.56 -12.18
CA ALA A 109 -4.05 6.99 -11.77
C ALA A 109 -3.28 6.34 -12.93
N ARG A 110 -3.97 5.88 -13.97
CA ARG A 110 -3.35 5.35 -15.18
C ARG A 110 -2.77 6.46 -16.04
N LEU A 111 -3.42 7.61 -16.14
CA LEU A 111 -2.96 8.75 -16.94
C LEU A 111 -1.61 9.32 -16.47
N CYS A 112 -1.18 9.02 -15.24
CA CYS A 112 0.18 9.36 -14.80
C CYS A 112 1.29 8.67 -15.63
N LEU A 113 0.96 7.60 -16.37
CA LEU A 113 1.91 6.78 -17.14
C LEU A 113 1.47 6.51 -18.59
N GLU A 114 0.22 6.75 -18.91
CA GLU A 114 -0.38 6.46 -20.21
C GLU A 114 -1.06 7.73 -20.75
N GLU A 115 -0.58 8.25 -21.86
CA GLU A 115 -1.12 9.49 -22.45
C GLU A 115 -2.46 9.26 -23.16
N ASN A 116 -2.73 8.01 -23.61
CA ASN A 116 -3.98 7.67 -24.29
C ASN A 116 -5.10 7.46 -23.26
N LYS A 117 -6.00 8.44 -23.16
CA LYS A 117 -7.15 8.42 -22.24
C LYS A 117 -8.12 7.28 -22.52
N GLU A 118 -8.39 6.94 -23.78
CA GLU A 118 -9.32 5.86 -24.16
C GLU A 118 -8.79 4.51 -23.66
N LYS A 119 -7.50 4.27 -23.85
CA LYS A 119 -6.83 3.07 -23.34
C LYS A 119 -6.85 3.01 -21.82
N ALA A 120 -6.61 4.14 -21.13
CA ALA A 120 -6.70 4.19 -19.67
C ALA A 120 -8.12 3.85 -19.16
N ILE A 121 -9.16 4.35 -19.84
CA ILE A 121 -10.56 4.03 -19.55
C ILE A 121 -10.84 2.54 -19.76
N LEU A 122 -10.40 1.96 -20.88
CA LEU A 122 -10.60 0.53 -21.16
C LEU A 122 -9.93 -0.36 -20.12
N ASP A 123 -8.72 -0.02 -19.68
CA ASP A 123 -8.00 -0.76 -18.64
C ASP A 123 -8.71 -0.63 -17.28
N ALA A 124 -9.23 0.57 -16.96
CA ALA A 124 -10.01 0.80 -15.75
C ALA A 124 -11.30 -0.03 -15.75
N LYS A 125 -12.07 -0.05 -16.85
CA LYS A 125 -13.30 -0.85 -16.98
C LYS A 125 -13.04 -2.35 -16.73
N LYS A 126 -11.99 -2.89 -17.32
CA LYS A 126 -11.59 -4.30 -17.10
C LYS A 126 -11.33 -4.59 -15.61
N LEU A 127 -10.65 -3.68 -14.93
CA LEU A 127 -10.28 -3.86 -13.53
C LEU A 127 -11.48 -3.69 -12.60
N ILE A 128 -12.34 -2.70 -12.84
CA ILE A 128 -13.60 -2.47 -12.14
C ILE A 128 -14.49 -3.72 -12.24
N LYS A 129 -14.64 -4.28 -13.45
CA LYS A 129 -15.38 -5.53 -13.69
C LYS A 129 -14.79 -6.70 -12.87
N LYS A 130 -13.47 -6.84 -12.87
CA LYS A 130 -12.77 -7.91 -12.12
C LYS A 130 -12.99 -7.82 -10.60
N LEU A 131 -13.25 -6.61 -10.09
CA LEU A 131 -13.51 -6.35 -8.68
C LEU A 131 -15.00 -6.32 -8.31
N GLY A 132 -15.89 -6.70 -9.25
CA GLY A 132 -17.33 -6.81 -9.01
C GLY A 132 -18.04 -5.46 -8.90
N LEU A 133 -17.57 -4.44 -9.63
CA LEU A 133 -18.10 -3.07 -9.58
C LEU A 133 -18.67 -2.61 -10.95
N SER A 134 -18.99 -3.53 -11.87
CA SER A 134 -19.46 -3.19 -13.22
C SER A 134 -20.68 -2.26 -13.23
N ASN A 135 -21.59 -2.45 -12.29
CA ASN A 135 -22.84 -1.66 -12.20
C ASN A 135 -22.62 -0.33 -11.43
N ARG A 136 -21.38 -0.03 -11.04
CA ARG A 136 -21.02 1.15 -10.26
C ARG A 136 -20.07 2.10 -11.00
N GLU A 137 -19.64 1.76 -12.22
CA GLU A 137 -18.56 2.49 -12.92
C GLU A 137 -18.84 3.99 -13.07
N ASN A 138 -20.10 4.37 -13.27
CA ASN A 138 -20.54 5.76 -13.47
C ASN A 138 -21.09 6.44 -12.19
N HIS A 139 -21.14 5.72 -11.05
CA HIS A 139 -21.55 6.32 -9.78
C HIS A 139 -20.43 7.22 -9.23
N LEU A 140 -20.81 8.26 -8.50
CA LEU A 140 -19.87 9.03 -7.70
C LEU A 140 -19.35 8.16 -6.55
N SER A 141 -18.11 8.41 -6.12
CA SER A 141 -17.54 7.64 -5.01
C SER A 141 -18.29 7.82 -3.70
N SER A 142 -18.96 8.96 -3.51
CA SER A 142 -19.82 9.27 -2.37
C SER A 142 -21.11 8.45 -2.29
N GLU A 143 -21.53 7.82 -3.40
CA GLU A 143 -22.75 7.00 -3.47
C GLU A 143 -22.49 5.52 -3.13
N LEU A 144 -21.23 5.17 -2.86
CA LEU A 144 -20.80 3.79 -2.63
C LEU A 144 -20.86 3.39 -1.16
N SER A 145 -21.12 2.11 -0.89
CA SER A 145 -20.86 1.52 0.42
C SER A 145 -19.36 1.51 0.75
N GLY A 146 -19.00 1.44 2.03
CA GLY A 146 -17.61 1.38 2.47
C GLY A 146 -16.80 0.25 1.81
N GLY A 147 -17.41 -0.93 1.64
CA GLY A 147 -16.77 -2.05 0.95
C GLY A 147 -16.58 -1.82 -0.56
N GLU A 148 -17.52 -1.12 -1.22
CA GLU A 148 -17.38 -0.72 -2.63
C GLU A 148 -16.29 0.34 -2.78
N MET A 149 -16.27 1.38 -1.92
CA MET A 149 -15.20 2.39 -1.90
C MET A 149 -13.81 1.75 -1.75
N GLN A 150 -13.68 0.76 -0.86
CA GLN A 150 -12.40 0.07 -0.67
C GLN A 150 -12.01 -0.75 -1.91
N ARG A 151 -12.95 -1.39 -2.59
CA ARG A 151 -12.67 -2.07 -3.86
C ARG A 151 -12.26 -1.09 -4.97
N VAL A 152 -12.83 0.11 -5.02
CA VAL A 152 -12.37 1.18 -5.93
C VAL A 152 -10.95 1.63 -5.61
N ALA A 153 -10.62 1.83 -4.33
CA ALA A 153 -9.26 2.17 -3.90
C ALA A 153 -8.25 1.07 -4.28
N ILE A 154 -8.64 -0.20 -4.17
CA ILE A 154 -7.84 -1.34 -4.65
C ILE A 154 -7.69 -1.28 -6.18
N ALA A 155 -8.77 -1.00 -6.95
CA ALA A 155 -8.69 -0.86 -8.40
C ALA A 155 -7.69 0.24 -8.79
N ARG A 156 -7.81 1.42 -8.17
CA ARG A 156 -6.88 2.54 -8.36
C ARG A 156 -5.43 2.16 -8.07
N ALA A 157 -5.20 1.43 -6.99
CA ALA A 157 -3.85 0.97 -6.63
C ALA A 157 -3.27 -0.05 -7.63
N LEU A 158 -4.12 -0.81 -8.33
CA LEU A 158 -3.73 -1.90 -9.22
C LEU A 158 -3.61 -1.50 -10.69
N ILE A 159 -4.16 -0.36 -11.11
CA ILE A 159 -4.31 -0.02 -12.54
C ILE A 159 -2.98 0.01 -13.30
N ASN A 160 -1.89 0.35 -12.63
CA ASN A 160 -0.55 0.36 -13.19
C ASN A 160 0.22 -0.96 -12.99
N SER A 161 -0.46 -2.03 -12.58
CA SER A 161 0.14 -3.36 -12.35
C SER A 161 1.38 -3.34 -11.47
N PRO A 162 1.33 -2.75 -10.27
CA PRO A 162 2.50 -2.52 -9.43
C PRO A 162 3.16 -3.82 -8.95
N ASP A 163 4.49 -3.75 -8.75
CA ASP A 163 5.27 -4.82 -8.13
C ASP A 163 5.16 -4.81 -6.59
N ILE A 164 4.79 -3.67 -6.01
CA ILE A 164 4.67 -3.45 -4.58
C ILE A 164 3.27 -2.93 -4.26
N ILE A 165 2.59 -3.55 -3.31
CA ILE A 165 1.32 -3.07 -2.77
C ILE A 165 1.54 -2.75 -1.29
N LEU A 166 1.21 -1.52 -0.90
CA LEU A 166 1.24 -1.04 0.46
C LEU A 166 -0.18 -0.69 0.90
N ALA A 167 -0.64 -1.27 2.00
CA ALA A 167 -1.97 -1.04 2.52
C ALA A 167 -1.92 -0.62 3.99
N ASP A 168 -2.47 0.54 4.32
CA ASP A 168 -2.58 1.00 5.71
C ASP A 168 -4.00 0.76 6.20
N GLU A 169 -4.16 -0.17 7.15
CA GLU A 169 -5.44 -0.58 7.75
C GLU A 169 -6.56 -0.81 6.71
N PRO A 170 -6.35 -1.63 5.64
CA PRO A 170 -7.23 -1.68 4.47
C PRO A 170 -8.65 -2.20 4.76
N THR A 171 -8.91 -2.59 5.98
CA THR A 171 -10.22 -3.10 6.43
C THR A 171 -10.69 -2.45 7.73
N GLY A 172 -9.99 -1.41 8.20
CA GLY A 172 -10.21 -0.82 9.51
C GLY A 172 -11.57 -0.12 9.68
N SER A 173 -12.14 0.39 8.60
CA SER A 173 -13.44 1.09 8.58
C SER A 173 -14.62 0.19 8.14
N LEU A 174 -14.38 -1.10 7.91
CA LEU A 174 -15.38 -2.01 7.36
C LEU A 174 -15.97 -2.93 8.43
N ASP A 175 -17.24 -3.32 8.23
CA ASP A 175 -17.82 -4.44 8.97
C ASP A 175 -17.11 -5.76 8.65
N ILE A 176 -17.31 -6.77 9.49
CA ILE A 176 -16.57 -8.04 9.42
C ILE A 176 -16.76 -8.76 8.07
N LYS A 177 -17.96 -8.71 7.47
CA LYS A 177 -18.26 -9.37 6.20
C LYS A 177 -17.50 -8.71 5.07
N ASN A 178 -17.64 -7.41 4.91
CA ASN A 178 -16.93 -6.62 3.90
C ASN A 178 -15.41 -6.68 4.09
N ALA A 179 -14.92 -6.61 5.34
CA ALA A 179 -13.51 -6.76 5.66
C ALA A 179 -12.93 -8.08 5.16
N LYS A 180 -13.64 -9.20 5.36
CA LYS A 180 -13.21 -10.52 4.87
C LYS A 180 -13.17 -10.58 3.34
N GLU A 181 -14.15 -9.99 2.65
CA GLU A 181 -14.19 -9.94 1.18
C GLU A 181 -13.04 -9.13 0.61
N VAL A 182 -12.82 -7.93 1.12
CA VAL A 182 -11.70 -7.07 0.72
C VAL A 182 -10.35 -7.76 0.99
N PHE A 183 -10.21 -8.40 2.14
CA PHE A 183 -8.97 -9.10 2.47
C PHE A 183 -8.72 -10.31 1.57
N LYS A 184 -9.76 -11.07 1.18
CA LYS A 184 -9.65 -12.14 0.17
C LYS A 184 -9.14 -11.61 -1.18
N ILE A 185 -9.56 -10.40 -1.58
CA ILE A 185 -9.05 -9.76 -2.80
C ILE A 185 -7.55 -9.51 -2.65
N LEU A 186 -7.10 -8.92 -1.54
CA LEU A 186 -5.68 -8.65 -1.28
C LEU A 186 -4.83 -9.94 -1.32
N LEU A 187 -5.31 -11.03 -0.72
CA LEU A 187 -4.60 -12.32 -0.76
C LEU A 187 -4.48 -12.87 -2.18
N LYS A 188 -5.53 -12.74 -3.02
CA LYS A 188 -5.52 -13.17 -4.42
C LYS A 188 -4.56 -12.36 -5.32
N LEU A 189 -4.12 -11.18 -4.87
CA LEU A 189 -3.14 -10.36 -5.60
C LEU A 189 -1.72 -10.89 -5.49
N LYS A 190 -1.46 -11.84 -4.57
CA LYS A 190 -0.16 -12.49 -4.42
C LYS A 190 0.25 -13.20 -5.70
N ASN A 191 1.47 -12.95 -6.14
CA ASN A 191 2.14 -13.72 -7.19
C ASN A 191 3.65 -13.77 -6.89
N LYS A 192 4.41 -14.55 -7.66
CA LYS A 192 5.86 -14.80 -7.42
C LYS A 192 6.73 -13.54 -7.43
N ASN A 193 6.30 -12.48 -8.07
CA ASN A 193 7.07 -11.25 -8.25
C ASN A 193 6.57 -10.08 -7.38
N ARG A 194 5.36 -10.17 -6.81
CA ARG A 194 4.73 -9.07 -6.08
C ARG A 194 5.01 -9.13 -4.59
N LEU A 195 5.38 -8.00 -4.03
CA LEU A 195 5.44 -7.77 -2.60
C LEU A 195 4.13 -7.10 -2.14
N ILE A 196 3.53 -7.61 -1.06
CA ILE A 196 2.38 -6.97 -0.41
C ILE A 196 2.75 -6.71 1.05
N ILE A 197 2.60 -5.48 1.50
CA ILE A 197 2.77 -5.10 2.90
C ILE A 197 1.47 -4.43 3.36
N PHE A 198 0.86 -4.94 4.41
CA PHE A 198 -0.29 -4.28 5.01
C PHE A 198 -0.07 -4.05 6.51
N ALA A 199 -0.38 -2.84 6.97
CA ALA A 199 -0.45 -2.55 8.39
C ALA A 199 -1.84 -2.93 8.91
N THR A 200 -1.90 -3.53 10.09
CA THR A 200 -3.16 -3.81 10.78
C THR A 200 -2.95 -4.03 12.27
N HIS A 201 -3.96 -3.66 13.05
CA HIS A 201 -4.07 -4.04 14.45
C HIS A 201 -4.89 -5.34 14.65
N ASN A 202 -5.57 -5.82 13.60
CA ASN A 202 -6.38 -7.02 13.65
C ASN A 202 -5.52 -8.29 13.49
N ARG A 203 -5.40 -9.06 14.59
CA ARG A 203 -4.60 -10.29 14.63
C ARG A 203 -5.09 -11.36 13.66
N PHE A 204 -6.39 -11.43 13.40
CA PHE A 204 -6.97 -12.41 12.48
C PHE A 204 -6.40 -12.21 11.06
N PHE A 205 -6.45 -10.99 10.53
CA PHE A 205 -5.89 -10.68 9.21
C PHE A 205 -4.36 -10.78 9.20
N ALA A 206 -3.69 -10.32 10.27
CA ALA A 206 -2.24 -10.41 10.36
C ALA A 206 -1.74 -11.86 10.28
N ASN A 207 -2.51 -12.83 10.80
CA ASN A 207 -2.18 -14.25 10.77
C ASN A 207 -2.25 -14.87 9.37
N MET A 208 -2.90 -14.21 8.42
CA MET A 208 -3.00 -14.67 7.02
C MET A 208 -1.80 -14.26 6.16
N ALA A 209 -0.90 -13.42 6.69
CA ALA A 209 0.34 -13.04 6.00
C ALA A 209 1.38 -14.18 6.04
N ASP A 210 2.25 -14.23 5.04
CA ASP A 210 3.41 -15.15 5.03
C ASP A 210 4.41 -14.81 6.13
N CYS A 211 4.55 -13.52 6.44
CA CYS A 211 5.51 -13.02 7.43
C CYS A 211 4.85 -11.93 8.28
N LYS A 212 5.05 -11.99 9.59
CA LYS A 212 4.57 -10.99 10.54
C LYS A 212 5.74 -10.15 11.03
N ILE A 213 5.58 -8.85 10.99
CA ILE A 213 6.55 -7.88 11.50
C ILE A 213 5.90 -7.12 12.64
N GLU A 214 6.57 -7.04 13.75
CA GLU A 214 6.13 -6.25 14.91
C GLU A 214 6.98 -5.00 15.05
N LEU A 215 6.34 -3.84 14.91
CA LEU A 215 6.95 -2.52 15.08
C LEU A 215 6.56 -1.96 16.44
N ILE A 216 7.56 -1.72 17.30
CA ILE A 216 7.37 -1.18 18.66
C ILE A 216 8.34 -0.03 18.84
N SER A 217 7.82 1.14 19.24
CA SER A 217 8.63 2.35 19.49
C SER A 217 9.61 2.64 18.34
N GLY A 218 9.12 2.54 17.12
CA GLY A 218 9.88 2.84 15.91
C GLY A 218 10.96 1.82 15.54
N LYS A 219 10.97 0.64 16.15
CA LYS A 219 11.92 -0.44 15.86
C LYS A 219 11.19 -1.73 15.50
N ILE A 220 11.74 -2.48 14.55
CA ILE A 220 11.29 -3.85 14.29
C ILE A 220 11.83 -4.72 15.42
N LYS A 221 10.93 -5.27 16.25
CA LYS A 221 11.25 -6.10 17.41
C LYS A 221 11.18 -7.59 17.08
N LYS A 222 10.25 -7.98 16.23
CA LYS A 222 10.02 -9.38 15.89
C LYS A 222 9.62 -9.50 14.42
N SER A 223 10.19 -10.49 13.75
CA SER A 223 9.74 -10.93 12.42
C SER A 223 9.63 -12.44 12.46
N THR A 224 8.45 -12.96 12.16
CA THR A 224 8.19 -14.42 12.16
C THR A 224 7.59 -14.82 10.82
N ASN A 225 8.08 -15.93 10.26
CA ASN A 225 7.38 -16.60 9.17
C ASN A 225 6.10 -17.20 9.72
N ALA A 226 4.97 -16.96 9.09
CA ALA A 226 3.74 -17.66 9.44
C ALA A 226 3.94 -19.16 9.09
N LYS A 227 3.69 -20.06 10.05
CA LYS A 227 3.52 -21.47 9.72
C LYS A 227 2.23 -21.56 8.90
N ILE A 228 2.35 -21.93 7.63
CA ILE A 228 1.19 -22.30 6.81
C ILE A 228 0.61 -23.54 7.48
N LYS A 229 -0.59 -23.42 8.06
CA LYS A 229 -1.42 -24.56 8.45
C LYS A 229 -2.28 -24.94 7.28
#